data_476692fe83bf960c955dc90cbb6da5d9
#
_entry.id   476692fe83bf960c955dc90cbb6da5d9
#
_cell.length_a   1.000
_cell.length_b   1.000
_cell.length_c   1.000
_cell.angle_alpha   90.00
_cell.angle_beta   90.00
_cell.angle_gamma   90.00
#
_symmetry.space_group_name_H-M   'P 1'
#
loop_
_entity.id
_entity.type
_entity.pdbx_description
1 polymer ?
#
loop_
_entity_poly.entity_id
_entity_poly.type
_entity_poly.pdbx_seq_one_letter_code
_entity_poly.pdbx_strand_id
1 'polypeptide(L)'
;SYGFDLEGMDYITLGLESKNLFGTVVFNGGYKIDTRDKKNKRFFGISLQSLYPIIDMSIEGSNDFYFQDLILNDREGNPVDTIYNADINFKAKDLSLGLRLPLSYTKGKYFTNLILKSDYTTTRYYDYYTKALASSSGRFPLNVDRRRNYIGGLAYYSRRFKKPKRAVYSPYEQTLLIETKKTINRSDYTGE
;
A
#
# COMPACT_ATOMS: atom_id res chain seq x y z
N SER A 1 -16.36 0.71 13.59
CA SER A 1 -15.61 1.86 14.12
C SER A 1 -15.30 2.84 13.01
N TYR A 2 -15.27 4.11 13.35
CA TYR A 2 -14.83 5.19 12.46
C TYR A 2 -13.41 5.52 12.87
N GLY A 3 -12.51 5.60 11.90
CA GLY A 3 -11.15 6.06 12.14
C GLY A 3 -10.92 7.38 11.41
N PHE A 4 -10.48 8.40 12.12
CA PHE A 4 -9.96 9.63 11.56
C PHE A 4 -8.53 9.73 12.07
N ASP A 5 -7.57 9.59 11.17
CA ASP A 5 -6.16 9.66 11.51
C ASP A 5 -5.55 10.89 10.84
N LEU A 6 -5.04 11.79 11.67
CA LEU A 6 -4.28 12.97 11.29
C LEU A 6 -2.81 12.71 11.61
N GLU A 7 -2.16 11.85 10.86
CA GLU A 7 -0.72 11.68 10.95
C GLU A 7 -0.02 12.85 10.26
N GLY A 8 0.27 13.87 11.04
CA GLY A 8 0.86 15.10 10.52
C GLY A 8 -0.09 15.87 9.59
N MET A 9 0.37 16.98 9.03
CA MET A 9 -0.41 17.76 8.04
C MET A 9 -0.32 17.21 6.62
N ASP A 10 0.32 16.06 6.41
CA ASP A 10 0.68 15.58 5.07
C ASP A 10 -0.40 14.72 4.42
N TYR A 11 -1.24 14.04 5.20
CA TYR A 11 -2.35 13.26 4.64
C TYR A 11 -3.53 13.09 5.60
N ILE A 12 -4.70 12.87 5.02
CA ILE A 12 -5.95 12.60 5.73
C ILE A 12 -6.43 11.21 5.33
N THR A 13 -6.71 10.34 6.31
CA THR A 13 -7.30 9.04 6.08
C THR A 13 -8.71 9.00 6.65
N LEU A 14 -9.68 8.68 5.81
CA LEU A 14 -11.06 8.39 6.19
C LEU A 14 -11.31 6.90 5.98
N GLY A 15 -11.67 6.18 7.03
CA GLY A 15 -11.86 4.74 6.93
C GLY A 15 -13.05 4.25 7.76
N LEU A 16 -13.61 3.13 7.31
CA LEU A 16 -14.66 2.38 8.00
C LEU A 16 -14.15 0.96 8.25
N GLU A 17 -14.37 0.47 9.44
CA GLU A 17 -14.18 -0.92 9.81
C GLU A 17 -15.49 -1.53 10.28
N SER A 18 -15.86 -2.68 9.71
CA SER A 18 -17.02 -3.45 10.11
C SER A 18 -16.61 -4.87 10.47
N LYS A 19 -17.14 -5.37 11.57
CA LYS A 19 -16.93 -6.76 12.02
C LYS A 19 -18.27 -7.45 12.12
N ASN A 20 -18.33 -8.72 11.73
CA ASN A 20 -19.50 -9.53 12.01
C ASN A 20 -19.62 -9.78 13.53
N LEU A 21 -20.79 -10.26 13.97
CA LEU A 21 -21.12 -10.45 15.39
C LEU A 21 -20.08 -11.31 16.15
N PHE A 22 -19.49 -12.28 15.49
CA PHE A 22 -18.47 -13.18 16.07
C PHE A 22 -17.03 -12.69 15.87
N GLY A 23 -16.81 -11.56 15.19
CA GLY A 23 -15.46 -11.05 14.88
C GLY A 23 -14.64 -11.95 13.95
N THR A 24 -15.30 -12.90 13.27
CA THR A 24 -14.60 -13.87 12.39
C THR A 24 -14.31 -13.31 11.00
N VAL A 25 -15.04 -12.29 10.59
CA VAL A 25 -14.80 -11.57 9.33
C VAL A 25 -14.73 -10.09 9.63
N VAL A 26 -13.67 -9.45 9.18
CA VAL A 26 -13.47 -8.01 9.32
C VAL A 26 -13.35 -7.40 7.92
N PHE A 27 -14.18 -6.39 7.67
CA PHE A 27 -14.13 -5.57 6.48
C PHE A 27 -13.53 -4.23 6.85
N ASN A 28 -12.61 -3.74 6.05
CA ASN A 28 -12.09 -2.38 6.16
C ASN A 28 -12.10 -1.71 4.79
N GLY A 29 -12.31 -0.42 4.76
CA GLY A 29 -12.28 0.33 3.52
C GLY A 29 -12.19 1.81 3.80
N GLY A 30 -11.61 2.54 2.86
CA GLY A 30 -11.44 3.96 3.07
C GLY A 30 -10.78 4.69 1.92
N TYR A 31 -10.52 5.95 2.21
CA TYR A 31 -9.93 6.90 1.30
C TYR A 31 -8.81 7.66 2.01
N LYS A 32 -7.64 7.71 1.40
CA LYS A 32 -6.49 8.46 1.87
C LYS A 32 -6.17 9.57 0.88
N ILE A 33 -6.07 10.79 1.36
CA ILE A 33 -5.70 11.99 0.60
C ILE A 33 -4.34 12.42 1.11
N ASP A 34 -3.36 12.45 0.22
CA ASP A 34 -2.09 13.11 0.47
C ASP A 34 -2.24 14.58 0.08
N THR A 35 -2.12 15.47 1.07
CA THR A 35 -2.32 16.90 0.87
C THR A 35 -1.10 17.57 0.26
N ARG A 36 0.09 17.00 0.43
CA ARG A 36 1.36 17.50 -0.11
C ARG A 36 1.48 17.17 -1.59
N ASP A 37 1.34 15.89 -1.92
CA ASP A 37 1.59 15.39 -3.27
C ASP A 37 0.31 15.29 -4.12
N LYS A 38 -0.86 15.67 -3.57
CA LYS A 38 -2.18 15.55 -4.21
C LYS A 38 -2.50 14.14 -4.71
N LYS A 39 -1.92 13.13 -4.06
CA LYS A 39 -2.13 11.72 -4.36
C LYS A 39 -3.34 11.21 -3.60
N ASN A 40 -4.16 10.45 -4.27
CA ASN A 40 -5.36 9.88 -3.68
C ASN A 40 -5.28 8.36 -3.73
N LYS A 41 -5.61 7.72 -2.62
CA LYS A 41 -5.61 6.27 -2.49
C LYS A 41 -6.96 5.79 -1.95
N ARG A 42 -7.54 4.80 -2.60
CA ARG A 42 -8.74 4.08 -2.13
C ARG A 42 -8.32 2.68 -1.75
N PHE A 43 -8.83 2.19 -0.66
CA PHE A 43 -8.52 0.83 -0.21
C PHE A 43 -9.77 0.12 0.27
N PHE A 44 -9.78 -1.18 0.08
CA PHE A 44 -10.77 -2.09 0.62
C PHE A 44 -10.08 -3.39 0.98
N GLY A 45 -10.39 -3.94 2.15
CA GLY A 45 -9.79 -5.16 2.66
C GLY A 45 -10.80 -6.05 3.37
N ILE A 46 -10.49 -7.33 3.38
CA ILE A 46 -11.23 -8.38 4.08
C ILE A 46 -10.22 -9.23 4.85
N SER A 47 -10.48 -9.44 6.13
CA SER A 47 -9.73 -10.35 7.00
C SER A 47 -10.62 -11.49 7.45
N LEU A 48 -10.24 -12.72 7.16
CA LEU A 48 -10.92 -13.94 7.61
C LEU A 48 -10.22 -14.43 8.89
N GLN A 49 -10.76 -14.04 10.05
CA GLN A 49 -10.18 -14.35 11.37
C GLN A 49 -10.69 -15.66 11.97
N SER A 50 -11.67 -16.31 11.33
CA SER A 50 -12.13 -17.65 11.70
C SER A 50 -11.12 -18.75 11.38
N LEU A 51 -10.20 -18.45 10.49
CA LEU A 51 -9.14 -19.37 10.06
C LEU A 51 -7.83 -19.07 10.82
N TYR A 52 -7.03 -20.10 11.01
CA TYR A 52 -5.71 -19.95 11.57
C TYR A 52 -4.70 -20.69 10.69
N PRO A 53 -3.82 -20.00 9.97
CA PRO A 53 -3.56 -18.53 9.99
C PRO A 53 -4.72 -17.71 9.43
N ILE A 54 -4.76 -16.42 9.84
CA ILE A 54 -5.70 -15.42 9.33
C ILE A 54 -5.39 -15.16 7.86
N ILE A 55 -6.42 -15.10 7.03
CA ILE A 55 -6.29 -14.74 5.62
C ILE A 55 -6.70 -13.25 5.46
N ASP A 56 -5.78 -12.45 4.95
CA ASP A 56 -5.99 -11.05 4.64
C ASP A 56 -6.01 -10.85 3.11
N MET A 57 -7.05 -10.20 2.59
CA MET A 57 -7.17 -9.81 1.18
C MET A 57 -7.39 -8.31 1.11
N SER A 58 -6.71 -7.63 0.16
CA SER A 58 -6.95 -6.20 -0.05
C SER A 58 -6.84 -5.81 -1.52
N ILE A 59 -7.63 -4.80 -1.88
CA ILE A 59 -7.57 -4.11 -3.15
C ILE A 59 -7.33 -2.63 -2.85
N GLU A 60 -6.33 -2.06 -3.51
CA GLU A 60 -6.03 -0.64 -3.41
C GLU A 60 -5.98 -0.02 -4.80
N GLY A 61 -6.44 1.21 -4.92
CA GLY A 61 -6.36 2.00 -6.14
C GLY A 61 -5.78 3.37 -5.83
N SER A 62 -4.77 3.79 -6.56
CA SER A 62 -4.14 5.11 -6.40
C SER A 62 -3.99 5.83 -7.73
N ASN A 63 -3.98 7.16 -7.65
CA ASN A 63 -3.50 8.02 -8.71
C ASN A 63 -2.15 8.57 -8.26
N ASP A 64 -1.17 8.50 -9.12
CA ASP A 64 0.19 8.93 -8.82
C ASP A 64 0.79 9.67 -10.01
N PHE A 65 1.93 10.34 -9.81
CA PHE A 65 2.66 11.01 -10.87
C PHE A 65 4.16 11.00 -10.57
N TYR A 66 4.96 11.12 -11.62
CA TYR A 66 6.40 11.37 -11.52
C TYR A 66 6.84 12.28 -12.65
N PHE A 67 8.00 12.89 -12.49
CA PHE A 67 8.61 13.72 -13.52
C PHE A 67 9.67 12.91 -14.26
N GLN A 68 9.65 13.02 -15.58
CA GLN A 68 10.64 12.37 -16.45
C GLN A 68 10.84 13.21 -17.71
N ASP A 69 12.06 13.19 -18.25
CA ASP A 69 12.33 13.74 -19.56
C ASP A 69 11.74 12.83 -20.64
N LEU A 70 10.97 13.43 -21.54
CA LEU A 70 10.35 12.72 -22.68
C LEU A 70 11.12 13.06 -23.95
N ILE A 71 11.62 12.05 -24.63
CA ILE A 71 12.26 12.18 -25.94
C ILE A 71 11.19 11.89 -26.99
N LEU A 72 10.92 12.84 -27.85
CA LEU A 72 10.01 12.70 -28.97
C LEU A 72 10.81 12.22 -30.19
N ASN A 73 10.44 11.07 -30.72
CA ASN A 73 11.04 10.52 -31.91
C ASN A 73 10.10 10.72 -33.13
N ASP A 74 10.67 10.86 -34.31
CA ASP A 74 9.93 10.80 -35.58
C ASP A 74 9.50 9.35 -35.90
N ARG A 75 8.84 9.15 -37.05
CA ARG A 75 8.42 7.81 -37.50
C ARG A 75 9.57 6.87 -37.80
N GLU A 76 10.78 7.38 -37.98
CA GLU A 76 11.99 6.64 -38.27
C GLU A 76 12.78 6.33 -36.99
N GLY A 77 12.31 6.83 -35.81
CA GLY A 77 12.93 6.60 -34.52
C GLY A 77 14.03 7.60 -34.16
N ASN A 78 14.24 8.66 -34.95
CA ASN A 78 15.24 9.69 -34.64
C ASN A 78 14.66 10.69 -33.63
N PRO A 79 15.44 11.14 -32.63
CA PRO A 79 14.99 12.11 -31.67
C PRO A 79 14.77 13.48 -32.37
N VAL A 80 13.54 14.00 -32.27
CA VAL A 80 13.15 15.29 -32.85
C VAL A 80 13.15 16.38 -31.80
N ASP A 81 12.72 16.07 -30.59
CA ASP A 81 12.59 17.04 -29.50
C ASP A 81 12.72 16.35 -28.15
N THR A 82 13.03 17.13 -27.10
CA THR A 82 13.09 16.64 -25.73
C THR A 82 12.31 17.60 -24.83
N ILE A 83 11.28 17.04 -24.16
CA ILE A 83 10.55 17.76 -23.13
C ILE A 83 11.15 17.41 -21.78
N TYR A 84 11.80 18.39 -21.18
CA TYR A 84 12.42 18.20 -19.86
C TYR A 84 11.36 18.26 -18.75
N ASN A 85 11.52 17.40 -17.76
CA ASN A 85 10.71 17.41 -16.55
C ASN A 85 9.19 17.33 -16.79
N ALA A 86 8.78 16.53 -17.77
CA ALA A 86 7.37 16.32 -18.10
C ALA A 86 6.65 15.57 -16.95
N ASP A 87 5.45 16.03 -16.60
CA ASP A 87 4.59 15.36 -15.64
C ASP A 87 3.95 14.12 -16.24
N ILE A 88 4.28 12.95 -15.74
CA ILE A 88 3.66 11.69 -16.14
C ILE A 88 2.72 11.22 -15.05
N ASN A 89 1.44 11.26 -15.34
CA ASN A 89 0.39 10.80 -14.46
C ASN A 89 0.00 9.36 -14.80
N PHE A 90 -0.30 8.54 -13.79
CA PHE A 90 -0.73 7.16 -13.98
C PHE A 90 -1.67 6.71 -12.85
N LYS A 91 -2.36 5.61 -13.10
CA LYS A 91 -3.14 4.91 -12.08
C LYS A 91 -2.46 3.62 -11.70
N ALA A 92 -2.46 3.30 -10.41
CA ALA A 92 -2.01 2.02 -9.91
C ALA A 92 -3.18 1.27 -9.24
N LYS A 93 -3.21 -0.05 -9.43
CA LYS A 93 -4.15 -0.95 -8.76
C LYS A 93 -3.37 -2.10 -8.15
N ASP A 94 -3.47 -2.23 -6.83
CA ASP A 94 -2.85 -3.28 -6.05
C ASP A 94 -3.90 -4.31 -5.66
N LEU A 95 -3.58 -5.56 -5.84
CA LEU A 95 -4.31 -6.71 -5.31
C LEU A 95 -3.37 -7.50 -4.42
N SER A 96 -3.69 -7.62 -3.14
CA SER A 96 -2.87 -8.34 -2.17
C SER A 96 -3.63 -9.50 -1.54
N LEU A 97 -2.93 -10.61 -1.38
CA LEU A 97 -3.36 -11.77 -0.62
C LEU A 97 -2.29 -12.09 0.41
N GLY A 98 -2.65 -12.14 1.68
CA GLY A 98 -1.73 -12.36 2.78
C GLY A 98 -2.19 -13.44 3.76
N LEU A 99 -1.22 -14.03 4.43
CA LEU A 99 -1.40 -14.91 5.57
C LEU A 99 -0.79 -14.25 6.79
N ARG A 100 -1.52 -14.20 7.90
CA ARG A 100 -1.08 -13.60 9.14
C ARG A 100 -1.26 -14.56 10.31
N LEU A 101 -0.20 -14.78 11.05
CA LEU A 101 -0.13 -15.69 12.19
C LEU A 101 0.12 -14.88 13.48
N PRO A 102 -0.92 -14.46 14.21
CA PRO A 102 -0.79 -13.79 15.49
C PRO A 102 -0.58 -14.80 16.60
N LEU A 103 0.56 -14.78 17.24
CA LEU A 103 0.93 -15.62 18.37
C LEU A 103 1.07 -14.76 19.62
N SER A 104 0.22 -14.99 20.60
CA SER A 104 0.28 -14.24 21.88
C SER A 104 0.38 -15.23 23.02
N TYR A 105 1.36 -15.03 23.88
CA TYR A 105 1.52 -15.86 25.07
C TYR A 105 1.98 -15.02 26.27
N THR A 106 1.66 -15.57 27.43
CA THR A 106 2.03 -14.96 28.71
C THR A 106 2.93 -15.90 29.48
N LYS A 107 4.11 -15.41 29.89
CA LYS A 107 5.01 -16.16 30.76
C LYS A 107 5.37 -15.30 31.98
N GLY A 108 4.88 -15.71 33.15
CA GLY A 108 5.09 -14.96 34.38
C GLY A 108 4.56 -13.52 34.29
N LYS A 109 5.44 -12.53 34.51
CA LYS A 109 5.13 -11.11 34.46
C LYS A 109 5.14 -10.51 33.07
N TYR A 110 5.45 -11.30 32.03
CA TYR A 110 5.59 -10.83 30.66
C TYR A 110 4.43 -11.26 29.78
N PHE A 111 3.99 -10.35 28.94
CA PHE A 111 3.13 -10.60 27.80
C PHE A 111 3.98 -10.48 26.53
N THR A 112 3.94 -11.50 25.69
CA THR A 112 4.68 -11.52 24.44
C THR A 112 3.69 -11.67 23.28
N ASN A 113 3.86 -10.86 22.28
CA ASN A 113 3.11 -10.90 21.03
C ASN A 113 4.10 -11.08 19.88
N LEU A 114 3.88 -12.08 19.05
CA LEU A 114 4.61 -12.34 17.80
C LEU A 114 3.62 -12.39 16.66
N ILE A 115 3.80 -11.56 15.67
CA ILE A 115 3.00 -11.55 14.44
C ILE A 115 3.92 -11.88 13.28
N LEU A 116 3.63 -12.97 12.60
CA LEU A 116 4.27 -13.32 11.33
C LEU A 116 3.27 -13.05 10.21
N LYS A 117 3.70 -12.34 9.17
CA LYS A 117 2.88 -12.08 7.99
C LYS A 117 3.68 -12.40 6.73
N SER A 118 3.02 -13.00 5.76
CA SER A 118 3.51 -13.14 4.40
C SER A 118 2.42 -12.70 3.45
N ASP A 119 2.76 -11.92 2.44
CA ASP A 119 1.81 -11.45 1.46
C ASP A 119 2.37 -11.52 0.04
N TYR A 120 1.47 -11.77 -0.89
CA TYR A 120 1.69 -11.66 -2.31
C TYR A 120 0.88 -10.48 -2.84
N THR A 121 1.54 -9.57 -3.54
CA THR A 121 0.90 -8.38 -4.10
C THR A 121 1.18 -8.28 -5.59
N THR A 122 0.12 -8.08 -6.38
CA THR A 122 0.19 -7.74 -7.79
C THR A 122 -0.19 -6.28 -7.95
N THR A 123 0.72 -5.48 -8.51
CA THR A 123 0.49 -4.08 -8.85
C THR A 123 0.40 -3.93 -10.36
N ARG A 124 -0.67 -3.33 -10.85
CA ARG A 124 -0.85 -2.94 -12.25
C ARG A 124 -0.84 -1.42 -12.34
N TYR A 125 0.07 -0.90 -13.18
CA TYR A 125 0.20 0.50 -13.51
C TYR A 125 -0.39 0.72 -14.90
N TYR A 126 -1.34 1.64 -15.03
CA TYR A 126 -2.09 1.85 -16.27
C TYR A 126 -2.56 3.32 -16.38
N ASP A 127 -3.17 3.66 -17.51
CA ASP A 127 -3.71 5.00 -17.79
C ASP A 127 -2.64 6.10 -17.64
N TYR A 128 -1.48 5.85 -18.26
CA TYR A 128 -0.40 6.81 -18.31
C TYR A 128 -0.75 7.96 -19.25
N TYR A 129 -0.56 9.18 -18.81
CA TYR A 129 -0.75 10.36 -19.64
C TYR A 129 0.14 11.51 -19.14
N THR A 130 0.46 12.43 -20.07
CA THR A 130 1.13 13.70 -19.76
C THR A 130 0.31 14.87 -20.27
N LYS A 131 0.43 16.00 -19.60
CA LYS A 131 -0.15 17.29 -20.05
C LYS A 131 0.87 18.11 -20.82
N ALA A 132 2.15 17.81 -20.70
CA ALA A 132 3.23 18.57 -21.33
C ALA A 132 3.16 18.58 -22.86
N LEU A 133 2.55 17.55 -23.49
CA LEU A 133 2.35 17.44 -24.94
C LEU A 133 1.00 18.00 -25.45
N ALA A 134 0.15 18.43 -24.53
CA ALA A 134 -1.18 18.91 -24.91
C ALA A 134 -1.13 20.38 -25.34
N SER A 135 -1.38 20.66 -26.60
CA SER A 135 -1.50 22.03 -27.14
C SER A 135 -2.73 22.79 -26.63
N SER A 136 -3.67 22.13 -25.98
CA SER A 136 -4.85 22.71 -25.31
C SER A 136 -5.32 21.73 -24.24
N SER A 137 -5.47 22.14 -22.99
CA SER A 137 -6.02 21.42 -21.80
C SER A 137 -6.32 19.89 -21.86
N GLY A 138 -5.84 19.20 -22.88
CA GLY A 138 -6.02 17.78 -23.15
C GLY A 138 -5.00 16.91 -22.41
N ARG A 139 -5.27 15.60 -22.41
CA ARG A 139 -4.36 14.56 -21.93
C ARG A 139 -3.74 13.88 -23.13
N PHE A 140 -2.42 13.76 -23.15
CA PHE A 140 -1.74 12.93 -24.15
C PHE A 140 -1.55 11.53 -23.56
N PRO A 141 -2.27 10.51 -24.06
CA PRO A 141 -2.16 9.14 -23.55
C PRO A 141 -0.82 8.53 -23.93
N LEU A 142 -0.19 7.87 -22.97
CA LEU A 142 0.99 7.07 -23.18
C LEU A 142 0.56 5.60 -23.11
N ASN A 143 0.79 4.84 -24.18
CA ASN A 143 0.39 3.43 -24.23
C ASN A 143 1.37 2.56 -23.43
N VAL A 144 1.26 2.62 -22.10
CA VAL A 144 2.12 1.88 -21.17
C VAL A 144 1.23 1.13 -20.17
N ASP A 145 1.34 -0.19 -20.13
CA ASP A 145 0.76 -1.05 -19.09
C ASP A 145 1.89 -1.85 -18.46
N ARG A 146 2.11 -1.65 -17.16
CA ARG A 146 3.18 -2.35 -16.41
C ARG A 146 2.59 -3.14 -15.28
N ARG A 147 3.03 -4.39 -15.15
CA ARG A 147 2.65 -5.24 -14.03
C ARG A 147 3.89 -5.64 -13.22
N ARG A 148 3.77 -5.56 -11.91
CA ARG A 148 4.81 -6.01 -10.97
C ARG A 148 4.21 -6.90 -9.91
N ASN A 149 4.90 -7.98 -9.60
CA ASN A 149 4.52 -8.92 -8.56
C ASN A 149 5.56 -8.89 -7.45
N TYR A 150 5.06 -8.89 -6.21
CA TYR A 150 5.90 -8.83 -5.01
C TYR A 150 5.53 -9.95 -4.05
N ILE A 151 6.52 -10.46 -3.34
CA ILE A 151 6.32 -11.20 -2.09
C ILE A 151 6.84 -10.35 -0.95
N GLY A 152 6.00 -10.17 0.06
CA GLY A 152 6.32 -9.50 1.31
C GLY A 152 6.40 -10.48 2.47
N GLY A 153 7.19 -10.14 3.47
CA GLY A 153 7.25 -10.82 4.75
C GLY A 153 7.43 -9.83 5.87
N LEU A 154 6.72 -10.02 6.97
CA LEU A 154 6.82 -9.18 8.17
C LEU A 154 6.89 -10.09 9.39
N ALA A 155 7.86 -9.82 10.26
CA ALA A 155 7.93 -10.40 11.59
C ALA A 155 7.93 -9.26 12.63
N TYR A 156 6.88 -9.22 13.43
CA TYR A 156 6.74 -8.27 14.52
C TYR A 156 6.78 -9.03 15.84
N TYR A 157 7.69 -8.65 16.71
CA TYR A 157 7.82 -9.17 18.06
C TYR A 157 7.68 -8.02 19.05
N SER A 158 6.87 -8.22 20.08
CA SER A 158 6.74 -7.28 21.20
C SER A 158 6.68 -8.05 22.52
N ARG A 159 7.47 -7.63 23.47
CA ARG A 159 7.48 -8.16 24.82
C ARG A 159 7.35 -7.02 25.82
N ARG A 160 6.34 -7.08 26.67
CA ARG A 160 6.07 -6.05 27.67
C ARG A 160 5.74 -6.65 29.03
N PHE A 161 6.01 -5.89 30.07
CA PHE A 161 5.53 -6.22 31.40
C PHE A 161 4.02 -6.11 31.47
N LYS A 162 3.37 -7.04 32.18
CA LYS A 162 1.97 -6.87 32.56
C LYS A 162 1.83 -5.63 33.43
N LYS A 163 1.00 -4.69 33.04
CA LYS A 163 0.74 -3.47 33.81
C LYS A 163 0.04 -3.83 35.10
N PRO A 164 0.55 -3.40 36.28
CA PRO A 164 -0.28 -3.34 37.46
C PRO A 164 -1.43 -2.36 37.21
N LYS A 165 -2.61 -2.59 37.81
CA LYS A 165 -3.84 -1.81 37.60
C LYS A 165 -3.67 -0.29 37.74
N ARG A 166 -2.64 0.19 38.43
CA ARG A 166 -2.35 1.61 38.70
C ARG A 166 -1.23 2.21 37.82
N ALA A 167 -0.56 1.43 37.00
CA ALA A 167 0.52 1.94 36.16
C ALA A 167 0.00 2.46 34.82
N VAL A 168 0.26 3.72 34.50
CA VAL A 168 -0.11 4.36 33.25
C VAL A 168 0.77 3.85 32.10
N TYR A 169 2.05 3.63 32.35
CA TYR A 169 3.01 3.14 31.35
C TYR A 169 3.56 1.76 31.72
N SER A 170 3.91 0.96 30.72
CA SER A 170 4.65 -0.27 30.93
C SER A 170 6.10 0.08 31.29
N PRO A 171 6.63 -0.37 32.44
CA PRO A 171 8.00 -0.05 32.83
C PRO A 171 9.06 -0.71 31.94
N TYR A 172 8.69 -1.66 31.12
CA TYR A 172 9.57 -2.38 30.20
C TYR A 172 8.81 -2.84 28.97
N GLU A 173 9.32 -2.46 27.82
CA GLU A 173 8.82 -2.90 26.52
C GLU A 173 10.00 -3.08 25.56
N GLN A 174 9.99 -4.20 24.85
CA GLN A 174 10.91 -4.47 23.75
C GLN A 174 10.09 -4.75 22.50
N THR A 175 10.46 -4.12 21.41
CA THR A 175 9.83 -4.31 20.10
C THR A 175 10.89 -4.56 19.05
N LEU A 176 10.66 -5.55 18.19
CA LEU A 176 11.46 -5.84 17.00
C LEU A 176 10.51 -5.94 15.81
N LEU A 177 10.81 -5.21 14.76
CA LEU A 177 10.12 -5.27 13.49
C LEU A 177 11.13 -5.61 12.40
N ILE A 178 10.85 -6.66 11.63
CA ILE A 178 11.61 -7.04 10.44
C ILE A 178 10.61 -7.08 9.29
N GLU A 179 10.88 -6.31 8.25
CA GLU A 179 10.09 -6.27 7.04
C GLU A 179 10.97 -6.58 5.83
N THR A 180 10.48 -7.42 4.93
CA THR A 180 11.15 -7.78 3.68
C THR A 180 10.16 -7.69 2.53
N LYS A 181 10.62 -7.21 1.37
CA LYS A 181 9.84 -7.17 0.14
C LYS A 181 10.73 -7.51 -1.05
N LYS A 182 10.31 -8.49 -1.86
CA LYS A 182 11.03 -8.93 -3.05
C LYS A 182 10.14 -8.87 -4.27
N THR A 183 10.62 -8.24 -5.34
CA THR A 183 9.98 -8.30 -6.65
C THR A 183 10.27 -9.66 -7.29
N ILE A 184 9.22 -10.36 -7.74
CA ILE A 184 9.36 -11.69 -8.35
C ILE A 184 9.40 -11.56 -9.87
N ASN A 185 8.52 -10.76 -10.43
CA ASN A 185 8.40 -10.60 -11.86
C ASN A 185 8.05 -9.16 -12.23
N ARG A 186 8.67 -8.67 -13.29
CA ARG A 186 8.39 -7.38 -13.90
C ARG A 186 8.09 -7.64 -15.37
N SER A 187 6.85 -7.45 -15.80
CA SER A 187 6.48 -7.43 -17.21
C SER A 187 6.17 -5.99 -17.61
N ASP A 188 6.97 -5.46 -18.50
CA ASP A 188 6.71 -4.19 -19.16
C ASP A 188 6.06 -4.54 -20.52
N TYR A 189 4.75 -4.29 -20.62
CA TYR A 189 4.06 -4.35 -21.91
C TYR A 189 4.15 -2.96 -22.53
N THR A 190 5.05 -2.80 -23.50
CA THR A 190 4.95 -1.73 -24.48
C THR A 190 4.05 -2.27 -25.58
N GLY A 191 2.80 -1.79 -25.66
CA GLY A 191 1.92 -2.10 -26.79
C GLY A 191 2.54 -1.53 -28.05
N GLU A 192 2.71 -2.39 -29.04
CA GLU A 192 2.93 -1.99 -30.43
C GLU A 192 1.68 -1.35 -31.02
#